data_1bbcf5ed02d3c042403d0710d086153f
#
_entry.id   1bbcf5ed02d3c042403d0710d086153f
#
_cell.length_a   1.000
_cell.length_b   1.000
_cell.length_c   1.000
_cell.angle_alpha   90.00
_cell.angle_beta   90.00
_cell.angle_gamma   90.00
#
_symmetry.space_group_name_H-M   'P 1'
#
loop_
_entity.id
_entity.type
_entity.pdbx_description
1 polymer ?
#
loop_
_entity_poly.entity_id
_entity_poly.type
_entity_poly.pdbx_seq_one_letter_code
_entity_poly.pdbx_strand_id
1 'polypeptide(L)'
;MIRYLSLFSGIGAFEKALDNLGIPYELLAYCEVDKYASKAYSLLHHVPENMNLGDITKVDEKALPTDIDLLTYGFPCQDISIAGNKRGFVNEDGTKTRSGLFFDALRIIEHCKPKVAIAENVKNLTSKSMSSIFTIVMESLDNAGYNCYWQVLNSADYGVPQGRERVFIVSIRKDVDDHSFRFPPAIPLEMCMGDLLDEEVPAEFYLSEEKTQSVIRHDSNHPGHIADRGGRVQPYCQGTIKTRRW
;
A
#
# COMPACT_ATOMS: atom_id res chain seq x y z
N MET A 1 -4.15 13.03 -20.60
CA MET A 1 -4.66 11.95 -19.73
C MET A 1 -3.46 11.15 -19.29
N ILE A 2 -3.34 10.80 -18.00
CA ILE A 2 -2.19 10.08 -17.44
C ILE A 2 -2.26 8.62 -17.88
N ARG A 3 -1.23 8.08 -18.51
CA ARG A 3 -1.10 6.65 -18.83
C ARG A 3 -0.56 5.93 -17.60
N TYR A 4 -1.38 5.02 -17.05
CA TYR A 4 -1.21 4.49 -15.72
C TYR A 4 -1.10 2.97 -15.69
N LEU A 5 -0.13 2.45 -14.93
CA LEU A 5 0.06 1.02 -14.63
C LEU A 5 0.06 0.80 -13.12
N SER A 6 -0.73 -0.16 -12.65
CA SER A 6 -0.88 -0.49 -11.23
C SER A 6 -0.33 -1.89 -10.93
N LEU A 7 0.64 -1.99 -10.03
CA LEU A 7 1.20 -3.29 -9.60
C LEU A 7 0.88 -3.54 -8.12
N PHE A 8 0.61 -4.80 -7.76
CA PHE A 8 0.12 -5.18 -6.43
C PHE A 8 -1.12 -4.37 -6.04
N SER A 9 -2.04 -4.25 -6.98
CA SER A 9 -3.11 -3.28 -6.97
C SER A 9 -4.09 -3.44 -5.80
N GLY A 10 -4.19 -4.64 -5.23
CA GLY A 10 -5.21 -4.93 -4.22
C GLY A 10 -6.61 -4.63 -4.77
N ILE A 11 -7.34 -3.78 -4.07
CA ILE A 11 -8.67 -3.31 -4.50
C ILE A 11 -8.64 -1.92 -5.17
N GLY A 12 -7.45 -1.37 -5.48
CA GLY A 12 -7.32 -0.13 -6.23
C GLY A 12 -7.35 1.15 -5.39
N ALA A 13 -6.54 1.22 -4.34
CA ALA A 13 -6.49 2.42 -3.48
C ALA A 13 -5.91 3.65 -4.19
N PHE A 14 -4.92 3.47 -5.06
CA PHE A 14 -4.34 4.55 -5.85
C PHE A 14 -5.30 5.07 -6.91
N GLU A 15 -6.01 4.17 -7.58
CA GLU A 15 -7.05 4.48 -8.55
C GLU A 15 -8.14 5.32 -7.89
N LYS A 16 -8.60 4.89 -6.71
CA LYS A 16 -9.59 5.65 -5.95
C LYS A 16 -9.10 7.04 -5.54
N ALA A 17 -7.80 7.17 -5.24
CA ALA A 17 -7.21 8.47 -4.95
C ALA A 17 -7.20 9.39 -6.19
N LEU A 18 -6.86 8.86 -7.36
CA LEU A 18 -6.92 9.61 -8.63
C LEU A 18 -8.36 10.05 -8.94
N ASP A 19 -9.34 9.17 -8.76
CA ASP A 19 -10.76 9.47 -8.95
C ASP A 19 -11.24 10.58 -8.00
N ASN A 20 -10.88 10.48 -6.71
CA ASN A 20 -11.26 11.48 -5.71
C ASN A 20 -10.64 12.87 -5.98
N LEU A 21 -9.47 12.90 -6.62
CA LEU A 21 -8.80 14.13 -7.05
C LEU A 21 -9.30 14.65 -8.40
N GLY A 22 -10.19 13.93 -9.08
CA GLY A 22 -10.66 14.26 -10.42
C GLY A 22 -9.56 14.24 -11.47
N ILE A 23 -8.51 13.45 -11.27
CA ILE A 23 -7.38 13.33 -12.19
C ILE A 23 -7.71 12.29 -13.25
N PRO A 24 -7.88 12.67 -14.53
CA PRO A 24 -8.21 11.70 -15.58
C PRO A 24 -6.99 10.84 -15.93
N TYR A 25 -7.17 9.53 -15.92
CA TYR A 25 -6.14 8.57 -16.30
C TYR A 25 -6.69 7.50 -17.27
N GLU A 26 -5.78 6.89 -18.02
CA GLU A 26 -6.00 5.71 -18.81
C GLU A 26 -5.28 4.55 -18.11
N LEU A 27 -6.05 3.64 -17.51
CA LEU A 27 -5.48 2.41 -16.95
C LEU A 27 -5.05 1.49 -18.09
N LEU A 28 -3.75 1.20 -18.18
CA LEU A 28 -3.19 0.32 -19.21
C LEU A 28 -3.31 -1.15 -18.82
N ALA A 29 -3.04 -1.46 -17.55
CA ALA A 29 -3.22 -2.77 -16.93
C ALA A 29 -3.11 -2.63 -15.41
N TYR A 30 -3.55 -3.66 -14.68
CA TYR A 30 -3.26 -3.82 -13.26
C TYR A 30 -2.72 -5.23 -12.99
N CYS A 31 -2.02 -5.41 -11.88
CA CYS A 31 -1.42 -6.69 -11.48
C CYS A 31 -1.81 -7.03 -10.05
N GLU A 32 -2.65 -8.07 -9.88
CA GLU A 32 -3.08 -8.58 -8.59
C GLU A 32 -3.25 -10.10 -8.66
N VAL A 33 -2.58 -10.82 -7.76
CA VAL A 33 -2.57 -12.30 -7.73
C VAL A 33 -3.76 -12.87 -6.97
N ASP A 34 -4.29 -12.14 -5.99
CA ASP A 34 -5.47 -12.58 -5.25
C ASP A 34 -6.73 -12.39 -6.09
N LYS A 35 -7.40 -13.50 -6.38
CA LYS A 35 -8.59 -13.51 -7.24
C LYS A 35 -9.78 -12.71 -6.68
N TYR A 36 -9.90 -12.61 -5.34
CA TYR A 36 -10.98 -11.87 -4.72
C TYR A 36 -10.69 -10.36 -4.73
N ALA A 37 -9.43 -9.98 -4.48
CA ALA A 37 -9.00 -8.59 -4.61
C ALA A 37 -9.13 -8.13 -6.08
N SER A 38 -8.69 -8.94 -7.04
CA SER A 38 -8.84 -8.65 -8.48
C SER A 38 -10.30 -8.48 -8.90
N LYS A 39 -11.18 -9.36 -8.42
CA LYS A 39 -12.62 -9.23 -8.70
C LYS A 39 -13.21 -7.96 -8.09
N ALA A 40 -12.84 -7.65 -6.85
CA ALA A 40 -13.27 -6.41 -6.18
C ALA A 40 -12.76 -5.19 -6.93
N TYR A 41 -11.48 -5.20 -7.37
CA TYR A 41 -10.89 -4.15 -8.21
C TYR A 41 -11.73 -3.90 -9.47
N SER A 42 -12.00 -4.97 -10.24
CA SER A 42 -12.80 -4.89 -11.46
C SER A 42 -14.18 -4.28 -11.24
N LEU A 43 -14.87 -4.66 -10.14
CA LEU A 43 -16.18 -4.14 -9.80
C LEU A 43 -16.12 -2.67 -9.35
N LEU A 44 -15.15 -2.30 -8.51
CA LEU A 44 -15.04 -0.95 -7.94
C LEU A 44 -14.64 0.10 -8.98
N HIS A 45 -13.76 -0.29 -9.92
CA HIS A 45 -13.21 0.64 -10.92
C HIS A 45 -13.84 0.46 -12.31
N HIS A 46 -14.84 -0.43 -12.44
CA HIS A 46 -15.56 -0.70 -13.69
C HIS A 46 -14.63 -1.08 -14.85
N VAL A 47 -13.57 -1.84 -14.56
CA VAL A 47 -12.62 -2.31 -15.56
C VAL A 47 -12.72 -3.82 -15.79
N PRO A 48 -12.48 -4.30 -17.01
CA PRO A 48 -12.54 -5.74 -17.31
C PRO A 48 -11.48 -6.54 -16.56
N GLU A 49 -11.83 -7.73 -16.05
CA GLU A 49 -10.88 -8.60 -15.34
C GLU A 49 -9.70 -9.06 -16.24
N ASN A 50 -9.85 -9.06 -17.56
CA ASN A 50 -8.76 -9.40 -18.49
C ASN A 50 -7.65 -8.34 -18.57
N MET A 51 -7.82 -7.18 -17.96
CA MET A 51 -6.74 -6.20 -17.76
C MET A 51 -5.80 -6.57 -16.62
N ASN A 52 -6.13 -7.61 -15.83
CA ASN A 52 -5.27 -8.11 -14.78
C ASN A 52 -4.12 -8.95 -15.35
N LEU A 53 -2.89 -8.54 -15.06
CA LEU A 53 -1.67 -9.27 -15.41
C LEU A 53 -1.42 -10.49 -14.49
N GLY A 54 -2.14 -10.59 -13.36
CA GLY A 54 -2.07 -11.71 -12.43
C GLY A 54 -0.79 -11.75 -11.59
N ASP A 55 -0.03 -12.84 -11.68
CA ASP A 55 1.20 -13.04 -10.93
C ASP A 55 2.36 -12.24 -11.54
N ILE A 56 2.85 -11.26 -10.81
CA ILE A 56 3.92 -10.35 -11.28
C ILE A 56 5.19 -11.09 -11.71
N THR A 57 5.48 -12.25 -11.11
CA THR A 57 6.66 -13.04 -11.48
C THR A 57 6.59 -13.65 -12.89
N LYS A 58 5.39 -13.69 -13.46
CA LYS A 58 5.09 -14.23 -14.79
C LYS A 58 4.81 -13.16 -15.84
N VAL A 59 4.76 -11.90 -15.43
CA VAL A 59 4.54 -10.80 -16.37
C VAL A 59 5.75 -10.69 -17.30
N ASP A 60 5.49 -10.71 -18.62
CA ASP A 60 6.47 -10.34 -19.62
C ASP A 60 6.49 -8.81 -19.74
N GLU A 61 7.52 -8.18 -19.19
CA GLU A 61 7.67 -6.73 -19.22
C GLU A 61 7.79 -6.19 -20.66
N LYS A 62 8.30 -7.01 -21.61
CA LYS A 62 8.46 -6.59 -23.00
C LYS A 62 7.14 -6.43 -23.74
N ALA A 63 6.07 -7.06 -23.22
CA ALA A 63 4.72 -6.89 -23.75
C ALA A 63 4.04 -5.61 -23.22
N LEU A 64 4.65 -4.91 -22.24
CA LEU A 64 4.12 -3.69 -21.66
C LEU A 64 4.59 -2.45 -22.45
N PRO A 65 3.78 -1.37 -22.49
CA PRO A 65 4.17 -0.13 -23.13
C PRO A 65 5.28 0.59 -22.37
N THR A 66 6.07 1.39 -23.10
CA THR A 66 7.23 2.14 -22.55
C THR A 66 6.97 3.62 -22.32
N ASP A 67 5.80 4.13 -22.67
CA ASP A 67 5.42 5.55 -22.54
C ASP A 67 4.40 5.76 -21.40
N ILE A 68 4.71 5.27 -20.23
CA ILE A 68 3.87 5.34 -19.03
C ILE A 68 4.18 6.64 -18.27
N ASP A 69 3.13 7.34 -17.83
CA ASP A 69 3.29 8.54 -17.01
C ASP A 69 3.42 8.18 -15.53
N LEU A 70 2.56 7.28 -15.04
CA LEU A 70 2.48 6.90 -13.65
C LEU A 70 2.49 5.38 -13.48
N LEU A 71 3.29 4.89 -12.55
CA LEU A 71 3.25 3.51 -12.06
C LEU A 71 3.13 3.52 -10.53
N THR A 72 2.18 2.75 -9.99
CA THR A 72 2.08 2.57 -8.53
C THR A 72 2.29 1.13 -8.14
N TYR A 73 2.89 0.91 -6.96
CA TYR A 73 3.16 -0.44 -6.48
C TYR A 73 3.28 -0.52 -4.96
N GLY A 74 2.68 -1.57 -4.38
CA GLY A 74 2.74 -1.87 -2.95
C GLY A 74 3.34 -3.25 -2.70
N PHE A 75 4.66 -3.41 -2.88
CA PHE A 75 5.29 -4.72 -2.75
C PHE A 75 5.24 -5.25 -1.31
N PRO A 76 5.03 -6.57 -1.10
CA PRO A 76 4.95 -7.14 0.25
C PRO A 76 6.29 -7.06 0.99
N CYS A 77 6.22 -6.74 2.30
CA CYS A 77 7.36 -6.60 3.19
C CYS A 77 7.31 -7.60 4.36
N GLN A 78 6.63 -8.75 4.20
CA GLN A 78 6.27 -9.62 5.34
C GLN A 78 7.34 -10.67 5.71
N ASP A 79 8.24 -11.05 4.83
CA ASP A 79 9.17 -12.16 5.01
C ASP A 79 10.63 -11.74 5.16
N ILE A 80 10.87 -10.49 5.54
CA ILE A 80 12.21 -10.06 5.90
C ILE A 80 12.50 -10.59 7.30
N SER A 81 12.86 -11.85 7.36
CA SER A 81 13.30 -12.52 8.59
C SER A 81 14.55 -11.82 9.10
N ILE A 82 14.44 -11.22 10.28
CA ILE A 82 15.56 -10.66 11.05
C ILE A 82 16.51 -11.77 11.53
N ALA A 83 16.07 -13.04 11.46
CA ALA A 83 16.81 -14.20 11.91
C ALA A 83 17.61 -14.82 10.75
N GLY A 84 18.84 -14.40 10.62
CA GLY A 84 19.85 -15.09 9.82
C GLY A 84 20.21 -14.44 8.49
N ASN A 85 21.42 -13.94 8.41
CA ASN A 85 22.19 -13.59 7.20
C ASN A 85 21.49 -12.73 6.15
N LYS A 86 21.57 -11.41 6.27
CA LYS A 86 21.61 -10.32 5.24
C LYS A 86 20.99 -10.56 3.83
N ARG A 87 20.12 -11.54 3.64
CA ARG A 87 19.51 -11.90 2.35
C ARG A 87 17.99 -11.68 2.36
N GLY A 88 17.53 -10.49 2.77
CA GLY A 88 16.11 -10.20 2.92
C GLY A 88 15.24 -10.39 1.67
N PHE A 89 15.83 -10.61 0.50
CA PHE A 89 15.13 -10.78 -0.78
C PHE A 89 15.16 -12.21 -1.33
N VAL A 90 16.02 -13.08 -0.77
CA VAL A 90 16.21 -14.46 -1.23
C VAL A 90 16.27 -15.40 -0.03
N ASN A 91 15.57 -16.52 -0.08
CA ASN A 91 15.60 -17.60 0.90
C ASN A 91 16.93 -18.38 0.84
N GLU A 92 17.18 -19.23 1.82
CA GLU A 92 18.39 -20.07 1.87
C GLU A 92 18.49 -21.04 0.69
N ASP A 93 17.35 -21.47 0.15
CA ASP A 93 17.24 -22.35 -1.03
C ASP A 93 17.40 -21.61 -2.38
N GLY A 94 17.65 -20.28 -2.36
CA GLY A 94 17.79 -19.45 -3.53
C GLY A 94 16.46 -18.92 -4.11
N THR A 95 15.32 -19.29 -3.54
CA THR A 95 14.02 -18.76 -3.97
C THR A 95 13.82 -17.31 -3.50
N LYS A 96 13.07 -16.51 -4.26
CA LYS A 96 12.72 -15.16 -3.84
C LYS A 96 11.84 -15.19 -2.59
N THR A 97 12.14 -14.31 -1.62
CA THR A 97 11.19 -14.00 -0.55
C THR A 97 10.03 -13.17 -1.11
N ARG A 98 8.96 -12.97 -0.33
CA ARG A 98 7.89 -12.03 -0.74
C ARG A 98 8.42 -10.61 -0.96
N SER A 99 9.40 -10.19 -0.17
CA SER A 99 10.08 -8.89 -0.40
C SER A 99 10.91 -8.88 -1.67
N GLY A 100 11.35 -10.04 -2.16
CA GLY A 100 12.01 -10.20 -3.45
C GLY A 100 11.16 -9.80 -4.65
N LEU A 101 9.83 -9.73 -4.48
CA LEU A 101 8.91 -9.22 -5.49
C LEU A 101 9.12 -7.73 -5.82
N PHE A 102 9.86 -6.98 -4.98
CA PHE A 102 10.35 -5.65 -5.34
C PHE A 102 11.13 -5.68 -6.66
N PHE A 103 11.99 -6.69 -6.87
CA PHE A 103 12.76 -6.80 -8.11
C PHE A 103 11.91 -7.16 -9.33
N ASP A 104 10.74 -7.77 -9.12
CA ASP A 104 9.79 -7.98 -10.21
C ASP A 104 9.08 -6.66 -10.59
N ALA A 105 8.79 -5.79 -9.62
CA ALA A 105 8.35 -4.44 -9.92
C ALA A 105 9.47 -3.62 -10.58
N LEU A 106 10.70 -3.72 -10.09
CA LEU A 106 11.85 -2.98 -10.61
C LEU A 106 12.11 -3.28 -12.09
N ARG A 107 12.11 -4.57 -12.53
CA ARG A 107 12.31 -4.92 -13.94
C ARG A 107 11.22 -4.34 -14.85
N ILE A 108 9.98 -4.24 -14.33
CA ILE A 108 8.88 -3.57 -15.06
C ILE A 108 9.13 -2.06 -15.13
N ILE A 109 9.57 -1.44 -14.03
CA ILE A 109 9.92 -0.01 -13.99
C ILE A 109 11.07 0.28 -14.96
N GLU A 110 12.12 -0.53 -14.98
CA GLU A 110 13.27 -0.39 -15.89
C GLU A 110 12.88 -0.51 -17.36
N HIS A 111 11.92 -1.39 -17.69
CA HIS A 111 11.42 -1.54 -19.04
C HIS A 111 10.47 -0.41 -19.45
N CYS A 112 9.43 -0.19 -18.64
CA CYS A 112 8.37 0.78 -18.94
C CYS A 112 8.82 2.23 -18.79
N LYS A 113 9.83 2.50 -17.94
CA LYS A 113 10.40 3.82 -17.65
C LYS A 113 9.35 4.90 -17.36
N PRO A 114 8.40 4.66 -16.41
CA PRO A 114 7.38 5.64 -16.08
C PRO A 114 8.02 6.98 -15.70
N LYS A 115 7.33 8.10 -15.97
CA LYS A 115 7.81 9.42 -15.52
C LYS A 115 7.87 9.50 -14.00
N VAL A 116 6.85 8.91 -13.35
CA VAL A 116 6.75 8.83 -11.89
C VAL A 116 6.38 7.40 -11.49
N ALA A 117 7.10 6.85 -10.52
CA ALA A 117 6.76 5.60 -9.85
C ALA A 117 6.53 5.85 -8.35
N ILE A 118 5.40 5.40 -7.81
CA ILE A 118 5.04 5.59 -6.40
C ILE A 118 4.94 4.24 -5.70
N ALA A 119 5.82 4.01 -4.72
CA ALA A 119 5.74 2.86 -3.84
C ALA A 119 5.02 3.19 -2.53
N GLU A 120 4.18 2.27 -2.04
CA GLU A 120 3.67 2.26 -0.66
C GLU A 120 4.20 1.04 0.08
N ASN A 121 4.58 1.22 1.34
CA ASN A 121 4.98 0.10 2.18
C ASN A 121 4.74 0.40 3.67
N VAL A 122 4.89 -0.62 4.52
CA VAL A 122 4.79 -0.45 5.96
C VAL A 122 5.92 0.44 6.49
N LYS A 123 5.62 1.28 7.50
CA LYS A 123 6.61 2.15 8.18
C LYS A 123 7.88 1.38 8.59
N ASN A 124 7.73 0.10 8.98
CA ASN A 124 8.86 -0.72 9.44
C ASN A 124 9.99 -0.84 8.40
N LEU A 125 9.71 -0.69 7.11
CA LEU A 125 10.72 -0.69 6.05
C LEU A 125 11.82 0.38 6.31
N THR A 126 11.49 1.49 6.96
CA THR A 126 12.42 2.57 7.29
C THR A 126 13.07 2.41 8.68
N SER A 127 12.82 1.31 9.39
CA SER A 127 13.41 1.04 10.71
C SER A 127 14.90 0.71 10.62
N LYS A 128 15.62 0.87 11.74
CA LYS A 128 17.05 0.51 11.83
C LYS A 128 17.31 -0.94 11.45
N SER A 129 16.41 -1.87 11.81
CA SER A 129 16.55 -3.30 11.49
C SER A 129 16.41 -3.58 10.00
N MET A 130 15.76 -2.69 9.25
CA MET A 130 15.49 -2.83 7.82
C MET A 130 16.35 -1.90 6.94
N SER A 131 17.28 -1.16 7.56
CA SER A 131 18.06 -0.12 6.87
C SER A 131 18.81 -0.64 5.63
N SER A 132 19.42 -1.84 5.72
CA SER A 132 20.11 -2.43 4.56
C SER A 132 19.18 -2.71 3.38
N ILE A 133 17.97 -3.15 3.66
CA ILE A 133 16.96 -3.43 2.64
C ILE A 133 16.42 -2.14 2.03
N PHE A 134 16.14 -1.16 2.88
CA PHE A 134 15.73 0.16 2.44
C PHE A 134 16.79 0.81 1.53
N THR A 135 18.07 0.70 1.92
CA THR A 135 19.19 1.17 1.09
C THR A 135 19.22 0.48 -0.26
N ILE A 136 19.07 -0.86 -0.32
CA ILE A 136 19.03 -1.60 -1.59
C ILE A 136 17.85 -1.13 -2.46
N VAL A 137 16.68 -0.89 -1.90
CA VAL A 137 15.52 -0.37 -2.64
C VAL A 137 15.85 0.99 -3.25
N MET A 138 16.37 1.91 -2.45
CA MET A 138 16.71 3.27 -2.89
C MET A 138 17.82 3.28 -3.96
N GLU A 139 18.90 2.53 -3.76
CA GLU A 139 20.00 2.40 -4.73
C GLU A 139 19.53 1.74 -6.03
N SER A 140 18.67 0.74 -5.96
CA SER A 140 18.13 0.10 -7.16
C SER A 140 17.30 1.07 -8.01
N LEU A 141 16.48 1.90 -7.38
CA LEU A 141 15.68 2.92 -8.07
C LEU A 141 16.57 4.04 -8.63
N ASP A 142 17.62 4.46 -7.89
CA ASP A 142 18.59 5.44 -8.38
C ASP A 142 19.34 4.92 -9.62
N ASN A 143 19.81 3.66 -9.57
CA ASN A 143 20.46 2.98 -10.68
C ASN A 143 19.54 2.80 -11.90
N ALA A 144 18.22 2.62 -11.66
CA ALA A 144 17.21 2.59 -12.71
C ALA A 144 16.91 3.97 -13.34
N GLY A 145 17.55 5.03 -12.84
CA GLY A 145 17.48 6.39 -13.40
C GLY A 145 16.45 7.31 -12.74
N TYR A 146 16.13 7.09 -11.47
CA TYR A 146 15.15 7.88 -10.72
C TYR A 146 15.79 8.66 -9.58
N ASN A 147 15.31 9.88 -9.33
CA ASN A 147 15.49 10.58 -8.07
C ASN A 147 14.36 10.16 -7.12
N CYS A 148 14.71 9.78 -5.90
CA CYS A 148 13.74 9.21 -4.96
C CYS A 148 13.52 10.13 -3.77
N TYR A 149 12.27 10.44 -3.49
CA TYR A 149 11.79 11.19 -2.34
C TYR A 149 10.96 10.26 -1.46
N TRP A 150 11.19 10.24 -0.17
CA TRP A 150 10.42 9.38 0.70
C TRP A 150 10.01 10.06 2.00
N GLN A 151 8.86 9.66 2.52
CA GLN A 151 8.35 10.14 3.80
C GLN A 151 7.41 9.09 4.40
N VAL A 152 7.41 8.99 5.73
CA VAL A 152 6.38 8.24 6.46
C VAL A 152 5.20 9.18 6.68
N LEU A 153 4.03 8.79 6.18
CA LEU A 153 2.78 9.54 6.31
C LEU A 153 1.81 8.74 7.18
N ASN A 154 1.02 9.45 8.00
CA ASN A 154 -0.07 8.85 8.76
C ASN A 154 -1.41 9.30 8.16
N SER A 155 -2.30 8.37 7.84
CA SER A 155 -3.61 8.70 7.27
C SER A 155 -4.42 9.68 8.14
N ALA A 156 -4.21 9.68 9.47
CA ALA A 156 -4.84 10.65 10.36
C ALA A 156 -4.43 12.10 10.07
N ASP A 157 -3.23 12.31 9.54
CA ASP A 157 -2.72 13.63 9.17
C ASP A 157 -3.26 14.12 7.80
N TYR A 158 -4.11 13.31 7.16
CA TYR A 158 -4.69 13.59 5.83
C TYR A 158 -6.21 13.36 5.79
N GLY A 159 -6.88 13.59 6.92
CA GLY A 159 -8.34 13.63 7.00
C GLY A 159 -9.02 12.26 7.13
N VAL A 160 -8.27 11.17 7.29
CA VAL A 160 -8.83 9.83 7.52
C VAL A 160 -8.71 9.47 9.01
N PRO A 161 -9.82 9.18 9.72
CA PRO A 161 -9.80 8.91 11.16
C PRO A 161 -9.25 7.51 11.49
N GLN A 162 -8.05 7.22 10.98
CA GLN A 162 -7.33 5.96 11.16
C GLN A 162 -5.84 6.23 11.39
N GLY A 163 -5.30 5.71 12.47
CA GLY A 163 -3.85 5.71 12.70
C GLY A 163 -3.15 4.66 11.83
N ARG A 164 -2.83 5.01 10.57
CA ARG A 164 -2.15 4.13 9.62
C ARG A 164 -0.90 4.80 9.07
N GLU A 165 0.26 4.42 9.62
CA GLU A 165 1.55 4.93 9.15
C GLU A 165 2.09 4.06 8.01
N ARG A 166 2.46 4.71 6.89
CA ARG A 166 3.05 4.09 5.71
C ARG A 166 4.20 4.92 5.17
N VAL A 167 5.24 4.26 4.70
CA VAL A 167 6.25 4.93 3.91
C VAL A 167 5.78 5.01 2.47
N PHE A 168 5.86 6.20 1.90
CA PHE A 168 5.70 6.44 0.47
C PHE A 168 7.07 6.80 -0.10
N ILE A 169 7.41 6.16 -1.24
CA ILE A 169 8.61 6.47 -2.01
C ILE A 169 8.12 6.96 -3.37
N VAL A 170 8.35 8.23 -3.66
CA VAL A 170 8.05 8.85 -4.95
C VAL A 170 9.33 8.93 -5.74
N SER A 171 9.39 8.16 -6.81
CA SER A 171 10.54 8.06 -7.71
C SER A 171 10.22 8.81 -8.99
N ILE A 172 10.90 9.93 -9.24
CA ILE A 172 10.72 10.76 -10.41
C ILE A 172 11.91 10.51 -11.35
N ARG A 173 11.64 10.18 -12.61
CA ARG A 173 12.68 9.90 -13.59
C ARG A 173 13.57 11.12 -13.77
N LYS A 174 14.91 10.93 -13.76
CA LYS A 174 15.92 12.01 -13.68
C LYS A 174 15.82 13.04 -14.80
N ASP A 175 15.32 12.64 -15.98
CA ASP A 175 15.17 13.54 -17.14
C ASP A 175 13.93 14.47 -17.07
N VAL A 176 12.99 14.18 -16.17
CA VAL A 176 11.76 14.99 -15.97
C VAL A 176 11.67 15.61 -14.57
N ASP A 177 12.58 15.27 -13.67
CA ASP A 177 12.61 15.77 -12.30
C ASP A 177 13.28 17.14 -12.22
N ASP A 178 12.52 18.15 -11.87
CA ASP A 178 13.01 19.52 -11.62
C ASP A 178 13.37 19.77 -10.14
N HIS A 179 13.37 18.74 -9.32
CA HIS A 179 13.63 18.78 -7.87
C HIS A 179 12.64 19.64 -7.05
N SER A 180 11.49 19.99 -7.62
CA SER A 180 10.47 20.80 -6.95
C SER A 180 9.53 19.98 -6.07
N PHE A 181 9.52 18.63 -6.23
CA PHE A 181 8.59 17.76 -5.50
C PHE A 181 8.72 17.94 -3.97
N ARG A 182 7.59 18.07 -3.31
CA ARG A 182 7.46 18.07 -1.83
C ARG A 182 6.23 17.26 -1.45
N PHE A 183 6.34 16.51 -0.35
CA PHE A 183 5.17 15.86 0.24
C PHE A 183 4.19 16.92 0.75
N PRO A 184 2.87 16.68 0.63
CA PRO A 184 1.88 17.63 1.11
C PRO A 184 1.96 17.81 2.63
N PRO A 185 1.70 19.01 3.17
CA PRO A 185 1.62 19.22 4.60
C PRO A 185 0.42 18.49 5.21
N ALA A 186 0.52 18.14 6.50
CA ALA A 186 -0.60 17.59 7.24
C ALA A 186 -1.78 18.57 7.27
N ILE A 187 -2.99 18.02 7.27
CA ILE A 187 -4.25 18.75 7.42
C ILE A 187 -4.93 18.38 8.74
N PRO A 188 -5.70 19.27 9.37
CA PRO A 188 -6.46 18.95 10.56
C PRO A 188 -7.43 17.79 10.34
N LEU A 189 -7.48 16.85 11.27
CA LEU A 189 -8.47 15.78 11.25
C LEU A 189 -9.78 16.29 11.89
N GLU A 190 -10.77 16.55 11.05
CA GLU A 190 -12.08 17.04 11.49
C GLU A 190 -13.09 15.91 11.70
N MET A 191 -12.85 14.74 11.09
CA MET A 191 -13.73 13.58 11.09
C MET A 191 -13.33 12.56 12.16
N CYS A 192 -14.31 11.87 12.75
CA CYS A 192 -14.10 10.73 13.63
C CYS A 192 -14.69 9.45 13.02
N MET A 193 -14.38 8.28 13.60
CA MET A 193 -14.93 6.99 13.13
C MET A 193 -16.46 6.96 13.18
N GLY A 194 -17.08 7.66 14.15
CA GLY A 194 -18.53 7.73 14.25
C GLY A 194 -19.19 8.34 13.02
N ASP A 195 -18.52 9.27 12.35
CA ASP A 195 -19.03 9.93 11.14
C ASP A 195 -19.01 9.03 9.90
N LEU A 196 -18.34 7.86 9.99
CA LEU A 196 -18.23 6.87 8.92
C LEU A 196 -19.13 5.64 9.13
N LEU A 197 -19.85 5.60 10.25
CA LEU A 197 -20.75 4.46 10.52
C LEU A 197 -22.08 4.66 9.79
N ASP A 198 -22.56 3.59 9.15
CA ASP A 198 -23.92 3.56 8.61
C ASP A 198 -24.92 3.57 9.74
N GLU A 199 -26.03 4.31 9.60
CA GLU A 199 -27.11 4.38 10.59
C GLU A 199 -27.89 3.05 10.65
N GLU A 200 -28.06 2.39 9.51
CA GLU A 200 -28.73 1.10 9.38
C GLU A 200 -27.77 0.07 8.76
N VAL A 201 -27.49 -0.99 9.49
CA VAL A 201 -26.63 -2.09 9.04
C VAL A 201 -27.41 -3.39 9.05
N PRO A 202 -27.45 -4.17 7.94
CA PRO A 202 -28.07 -5.48 7.92
C PRO A 202 -27.53 -6.42 9.01
N ALA A 203 -28.41 -7.21 9.61
CA ALA A 203 -28.07 -8.06 10.77
C ALA A 203 -26.91 -9.04 10.50
N GLU A 204 -26.70 -9.44 9.26
CA GLU A 204 -25.60 -10.33 8.84
C GLU A 204 -24.20 -9.75 9.02
N PHE A 205 -24.08 -8.42 9.11
CA PHE A 205 -22.79 -7.73 9.33
C PHE A 205 -22.47 -7.53 10.82
N TYR A 206 -23.42 -7.78 11.73
CA TYR A 206 -23.14 -7.73 13.15
C TYR A 206 -22.39 -8.97 13.64
N LEU A 207 -21.49 -8.77 14.60
CA LEU A 207 -20.86 -9.89 15.28
C LEU A 207 -21.89 -10.68 16.09
N SER A 208 -21.74 -12.01 16.17
CA SER A 208 -22.54 -12.80 17.12
C SER A 208 -22.25 -12.35 18.56
N GLU A 209 -23.23 -12.56 19.45
CA GLU A 209 -23.08 -12.20 20.88
C GLU A 209 -21.82 -12.79 21.50
N GLU A 210 -21.49 -14.07 21.19
CA GLU A 210 -20.27 -14.73 21.65
C GLU A 210 -18.99 -14.01 21.21
N LYS A 211 -18.92 -13.58 19.92
CA LYS A 211 -17.79 -12.82 19.39
C LYS A 211 -17.72 -11.45 20.03
N THR A 212 -18.83 -10.76 20.22
CA THR A 212 -18.93 -9.46 20.88
C THR A 212 -18.39 -9.54 22.28
N GLN A 213 -18.84 -10.51 23.08
CA GLN A 213 -18.37 -10.74 24.44
C GLN A 213 -16.88 -11.12 24.49
N SER A 214 -16.37 -11.82 23.49
CA SER A 214 -14.95 -12.13 23.36
C SER A 214 -14.10 -10.87 23.12
N VAL A 215 -14.59 -9.93 22.31
CA VAL A 215 -13.93 -8.63 22.07
C VAL A 215 -13.92 -7.80 23.35
N ILE A 216 -15.07 -7.67 24.03
CA ILE A 216 -15.21 -6.91 25.29
C ILE A 216 -14.29 -7.47 26.37
N ARG A 217 -14.23 -8.79 26.56
CA ARG A 217 -13.34 -9.44 27.54
C ARG A 217 -11.87 -9.21 27.22
N HIS A 218 -11.51 -9.23 25.94
CA HIS A 218 -10.14 -8.96 25.53
C HIS A 218 -9.73 -7.52 25.89
N ASP A 219 -10.60 -6.58 25.64
CA ASP A 219 -10.40 -5.16 25.92
C ASP A 219 -10.32 -4.86 27.42
N SER A 220 -11.15 -5.53 28.24
CA SER A 220 -11.13 -5.39 29.72
C SER A 220 -9.78 -5.81 30.32
N ASN A 221 -9.08 -6.74 29.67
CA ASN A 221 -7.76 -7.20 30.09
C ASN A 221 -6.61 -6.31 29.60
N HIS A 222 -6.91 -5.30 28.76
CA HIS A 222 -5.94 -4.36 28.20
C HIS A 222 -6.46 -2.93 28.34
N PRO A 223 -6.59 -2.41 29.57
CA PRO A 223 -7.12 -1.07 29.83
C PRO A 223 -6.25 -0.01 29.14
N GLY A 224 -6.86 0.79 28.30
CA GLY A 224 -6.21 1.84 27.51
C GLY A 224 -6.39 1.70 26.00
N HIS A 225 -6.94 0.60 25.51
CA HIS A 225 -7.22 0.39 24.09
C HIS A 225 -8.54 0.99 23.63
N ILE A 226 -9.54 1.06 24.51
CA ILE A 226 -10.76 1.86 24.34
C ILE A 226 -10.70 2.97 25.40
N ALA A 227 -9.97 4.03 25.13
CA ALA A 227 -10.05 5.20 25.99
C ALA A 227 -11.22 6.04 25.52
N ASP A 228 -12.24 6.15 26.36
CA ASP A 228 -13.23 7.22 26.25
C ASP A 228 -12.52 8.57 26.48
N ARG A 229 -12.21 9.25 25.41
CA ARG A 229 -11.71 10.64 25.43
C ARG A 229 -12.87 11.58 25.10
N GLY A 230 -13.76 11.75 26.06
CA GLY A 230 -14.84 12.72 25.94
C GLY A 230 -16.00 12.28 25.04
N GLY A 231 -16.43 11.02 25.16
CA GLY A 231 -17.61 10.48 24.44
C GLY A 231 -17.35 10.14 22.98
N ARG A 232 -16.10 10.19 22.53
CA ARG A 232 -15.71 9.76 21.17
C ARG A 232 -15.08 8.37 21.24
N VAL A 233 -15.71 7.38 20.64
CA VAL A 233 -15.13 6.04 20.47
C VAL A 233 -13.87 6.19 19.63
N GLN A 234 -12.71 5.91 20.21
CA GLN A 234 -11.48 5.86 19.43
C GLN A 234 -11.48 4.59 18.58
N PRO A 235 -11.07 4.68 17.31
CA PRO A 235 -10.98 3.50 16.46
C PRO A 235 -9.99 2.51 17.06
N TYR A 236 -10.39 1.25 17.08
CA TYR A 236 -9.56 0.14 17.51
C TYR A 236 -8.27 0.10 16.67
N CYS A 237 -7.12 0.25 17.31
CA CYS A 237 -5.84 0.25 16.60
C CYS A 237 -5.50 -1.18 16.14
N GLN A 238 -5.55 -1.46 14.85
CA GLN A 238 -5.26 -2.78 14.26
C GLN A 238 -3.86 -3.34 14.61
N GLY A 239 -2.96 -2.51 15.13
CA GLY A 239 -1.59 -2.91 15.47
C GLY A 239 -1.45 -3.71 16.77
N THR A 240 -2.47 -3.78 17.61
CA THR A 240 -2.36 -4.33 18.96
C THR A 240 -2.83 -5.78 19.08
N ILE A 241 -3.58 -6.31 18.11
CA ILE A 241 -3.98 -7.71 18.11
C ILE A 241 -3.27 -8.43 16.96
N LYS A 242 -2.23 -9.17 17.28
CA LYS A 242 -1.41 -9.95 16.34
C LYS A 242 -2.18 -10.99 15.50
N THR A 243 -3.44 -11.24 15.75
CA THR A 243 -4.17 -12.38 15.19
C THR A 243 -5.53 -12.05 14.54
N ARG A 244 -5.98 -10.80 14.54
CA ARG A 244 -7.30 -10.45 13.99
C ARG A 244 -7.15 -9.38 12.92
N ARG A 245 -7.23 -9.82 11.65
CA ARG A 245 -7.50 -8.96 10.50
C ARG A 245 -9.01 -8.85 10.35
N TRP A 246 -9.51 -7.65 10.33
CA TRP A 246 -10.88 -7.31 9.91
C TRP A 246 -10.82 -6.85 8.48
#